data_cf12cac8371345d52f6aaae4afcdc170
#
_entry.id   cf12cac8371345d52f6aaae4afcdc170
#
_cell.length_a   1.000
_cell.length_b   1.000
_cell.length_c   1.000
_cell.angle_alpha   90.00
_cell.angle_beta   90.00
_cell.angle_gamma   90.00
#
_symmetry.space_group_name_H-M   'P 1'
#
loop_
_entity.id
_entity.type
_entity.pdbx_description
1 polymer ?
#
loop_
_entity_poly.entity_id
_entity_poly.type
_entity_poly.pdbx_seq_one_letter_code
_entity_poly.pdbx_strand_id
1 'polypeptide(L)'
;TMWFGGDNTVYANGGVSYNLDNGVAPKISYEFGDLSGDSISWTDGPYVGTVEFSLYGDQDAAYLAFQNGEVDFVINPLGLKRNAVESLISAGDVEVITNQSNGYRYMAFNTREGKFPTDNKAFRQAVSCIVDKQFVIDSVLAGAVLNMDGQMPPALTSWVAPVTGVLADCDGLSSEERWNKSIGILQDAGWQADDWGEHPGGAERAIAPTGLKGPNGEAMPSDMLLYAPGPGYDPIRSTFSLFAADWMQQLGVDVIARPTGFSVIVDIILGEETCDEWYFYMLGWGLTPYPDHIVDFFQSDGDACVGGINTPGYSNPEYDALAAEFNAAKSVGEAQVIAKKMEAILFDDLPYLVLFTPPVIEAYRANVEFPFTDVLDGLSNLTALPGSVTVSYTHLRAHETRC
;
A
#
# COMPACT_ATOMS: atom_id res chain seq x y z
N THR A 1 -2.52 -24.83 -4.29
CA THR A 1 -2.55 -23.73 -5.25
C THR A 1 -3.68 -24.00 -6.22
N MET A 2 -4.73 -23.19 -6.17
CA MET A 2 -5.84 -23.30 -7.12
C MET A 2 -5.52 -22.46 -8.34
N TRP A 3 -5.69 -23.02 -9.52
CA TRP A 3 -5.56 -22.33 -10.80
C TRP A 3 -6.93 -22.27 -11.48
N PHE A 4 -7.34 -21.10 -11.98
CA PHE A 4 -8.60 -20.94 -12.70
C PHE A 4 -8.31 -20.87 -14.20
N GLY A 5 -8.74 -21.87 -14.94
CA GLY A 5 -8.66 -21.88 -16.40
C GLY A 5 -9.82 -21.11 -17.03
N GLY A 6 -9.63 -20.55 -18.25
CA GLY A 6 -10.63 -19.77 -18.97
C GLY A 6 -11.85 -20.54 -19.48
N ASP A 7 -12.00 -21.81 -19.13
CA ASP A 7 -13.10 -22.72 -19.48
C ASP A 7 -14.00 -23.06 -18.27
N ASN A 8 -13.94 -22.29 -17.20
CA ASN A 8 -14.65 -22.51 -15.93
C ASN A 8 -14.24 -23.79 -15.20
N THR A 9 -13.07 -24.34 -15.46
CA THR A 9 -12.56 -25.51 -14.75
C THR A 9 -11.51 -25.08 -13.73
N VAL A 10 -11.68 -25.47 -12.47
CA VAL A 10 -10.73 -25.25 -11.39
C VAL A 10 -9.89 -26.52 -11.24
N TYR A 11 -8.58 -26.37 -11.36
CA TYR A 11 -7.64 -27.46 -11.12
C TYR A 11 -6.98 -27.30 -9.76
N ALA A 12 -7.43 -28.09 -8.79
CA ALA A 12 -6.60 -28.45 -7.63
C ALA A 12 -5.87 -29.75 -7.98
N ASN A 13 -4.82 -30.14 -7.23
CA ASN A 13 -4.17 -31.44 -7.41
C ASN A 13 -5.18 -32.59 -7.17
N GLY A 14 -6.12 -32.79 -8.06
CA GLY A 14 -7.18 -33.76 -7.89
C GLY A 14 -8.39 -33.54 -8.82
N GLY A 15 -8.44 -32.47 -9.53
CA GLY A 15 -9.51 -32.17 -10.50
C GLY A 15 -10.82 -31.65 -9.87
N VAL A 16 -11.26 -30.48 -10.32
CA VAL A 16 -12.52 -29.88 -9.94
C VAL A 16 -13.34 -29.68 -11.20
N SER A 17 -14.56 -30.21 -11.24
CA SER A 17 -15.50 -29.91 -12.30
C SER A 17 -16.56 -28.91 -11.85
N TYR A 18 -16.76 -27.88 -12.65
CA TYR A 18 -17.73 -26.82 -12.43
C TYR A 18 -18.88 -26.96 -13.45
N ASN A 19 -20.12 -27.05 -12.99
CA ASN A 19 -21.24 -27.18 -13.87
C ASN A 19 -22.26 -26.05 -13.66
N LEU A 20 -22.42 -25.21 -14.67
CA LEU A 20 -23.32 -24.04 -14.67
C LEU A 20 -24.72 -24.34 -15.26
N ASP A 21 -25.12 -25.59 -15.39
CA ASP A 21 -26.36 -25.91 -16.09
C ASP A 21 -27.64 -25.64 -15.28
N ASN A 22 -28.52 -24.83 -15.88
CA ASN A 22 -29.95 -24.79 -15.69
C ASN A 22 -30.53 -24.12 -14.44
N GLY A 23 -30.04 -22.98 -14.03
CA GLY A 23 -30.75 -22.14 -13.04
C GLY A 23 -30.78 -22.71 -11.62
N VAL A 24 -29.99 -23.71 -11.34
CA VAL A 24 -29.67 -24.20 -10.00
C VAL A 24 -28.40 -23.53 -9.56
N ALA A 25 -28.35 -23.03 -8.32
CA ALA A 25 -27.16 -22.48 -7.71
C ALA A 25 -25.95 -23.40 -7.93
N PRO A 26 -24.79 -22.90 -8.39
CA PRO A 26 -23.67 -23.74 -8.73
C PRO A 26 -23.20 -24.51 -7.49
N LYS A 27 -23.12 -25.82 -7.63
CA LYS A 27 -22.48 -26.67 -6.61
C LYS A 27 -21.04 -26.91 -7.04
N ILE A 28 -20.10 -26.55 -6.19
CA ILE A 28 -18.69 -26.84 -6.39
C ILE A 28 -18.39 -28.14 -5.65
N SER A 29 -17.98 -29.18 -6.37
CA SER A 29 -17.52 -30.42 -5.78
C SER A 29 -16.00 -30.47 -5.87
N TYR A 30 -15.33 -30.62 -4.73
CA TYR A 30 -13.89 -30.80 -4.65
C TYR A 30 -13.57 -32.25 -4.35
N GLU A 31 -12.78 -32.89 -5.19
CA GLU A 31 -12.15 -34.16 -4.86
C GLU A 31 -10.68 -33.91 -4.54
N PHE A 32 -10.30 -34.11 -3.28
CA PHE A 32 -8.90 -34.12 -2.88
C PHE A 32 -8.43 -35.57 -2.80
N GLY A 33 -7.54 -35.94 -3.70
CA GLY A 33 -6.74 -37.14 -3.50
C GLY A 33 -5.71 -36.88 -2.42
N ASP A 34 -5.76 -37.61 -1.32
CA ASP A 34 -4.69 -37.60 -0.35
C ASP A 34 -3.52 -38.49 -0.78
N LEU A 35 -2.40 -38.40 -0.08
CA LEU A 35 -1.21 -39.24 -0.32
C LEU A 35 -1.45 -40.74 0.01
N SER A 36 -2.57 -41.10 0.64
CA SER A 36 -2.96 -42.47 0.97
C SER A 36 -3.84 -43.13 -0.10
N GLY A 37 -4.32 -42.33 -1.08
CA GLY A 37 -5.23 -42.79 -2.13
C GLY A 37 -6.71 -42.70 -1.77
N ASP A 38 -7.06 -42.16 -0.60
CA ASP A 38 -8.43 -41.85 -0.24
C ASP A 38 -8.84 -40.49 -0.85
N SER A 39 -10.04 -40.41 -1.43
CA SER A 39 -10.60 -39.17 -1.93
C SER A 39 -11.60 -38.60 -0.93
N ILE A 40 -11.40 -37.30 -0.57
CA ILE A 40 -12.37 -36.54 0.22
C ILE A 40 -13.16 -35.68 -0.75
N SER A 41 -14.47 -35.89 -0.81
CA SER A 41 -15.39 -35.12 -1.63
C SER A 41 -16.24 -34.20 -0.74
N TRP A 42 -16.24 -32.90 -1.01
CA TRP A 42 -17.15 -31.95 -0.37
C TRP A 42 -18.02 -31.30 -1.43
N THR A 43 -19.24 -31.00 -1.06
CA THR A 43 -20.09 -30.12 -1.84
C THR A 43 -20.30 -28.86 -1.05
N ASP A 44 -19.77 -27.74 -1.57
CA ASP A 44 -19.86 -26.44 -0.94
C ASP A 44 -20.78 -25.52 -1.74
N GLY A 45 -21.53 -24.64 -1.03
CA GLY A 45 -22.46 -23.61 -1.48
C GLY A 45 -22.80 -23.45 -2.97
N PRO A 46 -23.39 -22.34 -3.34
CA PRO A 46 -23.72 -21.19 -2.47
C PRO A 46 -24.87 -21.49 -1.52
N TYR A 47 -24.70 -21.09 -0.26
CA TYR A 47 -25.75 -21.22 0.77
C TYR A 47 -26.73 -20.05 0.77
N VAL A 48 -26.38 -18.96 0.09
CA VAL A 48 -27.22 -17.77 -0.11
C VAL A 48 -27.75 -17.72 -1.53
N GLY A 49 -29.05 -17.43 -1.68
CA GLY A 49 -29.72 -17.40 -2.98
C GLY A 49 -29.44 -16.13 -3.78
N THR A 50 -29.11 -15.03 -3.10
CA THR A 50 -28.87 -13.72 -3.70
C THR A 50 -27.84 -12.95 -2.88
N VAL A 51 -26.90 -12.27 -3.54
CA VAL A 51 -26.02 -11.27 -2.97
C VAL A 51 -26.33 -9.94 -3.66
N GLU A 52 -26.68 -8.93 -2.87
CA GLU A 52 -26.99 -7.59 -3.36
C GLU A 52 -25.90 -6.63 -2.91
N PHE A 53 -25.33 -5.87 -3.84
CA PHE A 53 -24.31 -4.88 -3.57
C PHE A 53 -24.90 -3.48 -3.60
N SER A 54 -24.81 -2.76 -2.47
CA SER A 54 -25.18 -1.37 -2.33
C SER A 54 -23.93 -0.49 -2.34
N LEU A 55 -23.91 0.55 -3.16
CA LEU A 55 -22.78 1.48 -3.28
C LEU A 55 -23.04 2.74 -2.46
N TYR A 56 -22.05 3.15 -1.67
CA TYR A 56 -22.08 4.34 -0.84
C TYR A 56 -20.97 5.31 -1.23
N GLY A 57 -21.24 6.61 -1.12
CA GLY A 57 -20.31 7.67 -1.52
C GLY A 57 -19.11 7.82 -0.58
N ASP A 58 -19.23 7.37 0.67
CA ASP A 58 -18.18 7.38 1.68
C ASP A 58 -18.35 6.24 2.70
N GLN A 59 -17.33 6.03 3.52
CA GLN A 59 -17.32 4.97 4.52
C GLN A 59 -18.36 5.17 5.64
N ASP A 60 -18.59 6.41 6.06
CA ASP A 60 -19.48 6.69 7.18
C ASP A 60 -20.92 6.36 6.81
N ALA A 61 -21.32 6.66 5.57
CA ALA A 61 -22.63 6.27 5.03
C ALA A 61 -22.79 4.74 4.96
N ALA A 62 -21.77 3.99 4.54
CA ALA A 62 -21.81 2.53 4.51
C ALA A 62 -21.92 1.93 5.92
N TYR A 63 -21.16 2.44 6.89
CA TYR A 63 -21.27 1.97 8.27
C TYR A 63 -22.59 2.34 8.94
N LEU A 64 -23.15 3.50 8.63
CA LEU A 64 -24.48 3.87 9.12
C LEU A 64 -25.55 2.91 8.59
N ALA A 65 -25.52 2.56 7.31
CA ALA A 65 -26.41 1.58 6.71
C ALA A 65 -26.25 0.20 7.37
N PHE A 66 -25.00 -0.20 7.66
CA PHE A 66 -24.72 -1.43 8.40
C PHE A 66 -25.28 -1.38 9.82
N GLN A 67 -25.08 -0.30 10.55
CA GLN A 67 -25.64 -0.11 11.91
C GLN A 67 -27.17 -0.16 11.92
N ASN A 68 -27.80 0.39 10.89
CA ASN A 68 -29.26 0.38 10.74
C ASN A 68 -29.82 -0.99 10.30
N GLY A 69 -28.98 -1.96 9.93
CA GLY A 69 -29.41 -3.26 9.44
C GLY A 69 -29.87 -3.25 7.97
N GLU A 70 -29.45 -2.25 7.20
CA GLU A 70 -29.74 -2.14 5.76
C GLU A 70 -28.83 -3.03 4.92
N VAL A 71 -27.64 -3.36 5.44
CA VAL A 71 -26.68 -4.29 4.85
C VAL A 71 -26.13 -5.24 5.91
N ASP A 72 -25.75 -6.45 5.52
CA ASP A 72 -25.28 -7.50 6.41
C ASP A 72 -23.76 -7.54 6.54
N PHE A 73 -23.03 -6.96 5.59
CA PHE A 73 -21.57 -6.90 5.55
C PHE A 73 -21.10 -5.65 4.82
N VAL A 74 -20.04 -5.02 5.30
CA VAL A 74 -19.42 -3.87 4.64
C VAL A 74 -18.10 -4.29 4.04
N ILE A 75 -18.03 -4.29 2.72
CA ILE A 75 -16.78 -4.48 1.97
C ILE A 75 -16.06 -3.14 1.92
N ASN A 76 -14.95 -3.05 2.64
CA ASN A 76 -14.14 -1.83 2.67
C ASN A 76 -12.66 -2.16 2.58
N PRO A 77 -11.99 -1.80 1.48
CA PRO A 77 -10.56 -2.06 1.29
C PRO A 77 -9.65 -1.32 2.28
N LEU A 78 -10.16 -0.29 2.95
CA LEU A 78 -9.43 0.47 3.97
C LEU A 78 -9.64 -0.06 5.40
N GLY A 79 -10.51 -1.07 5.55
CA GLY A 79 -10.89 -1.61 6.84
C GLY A 79 -11.83 -0.71 7.64
N LEU A 80 -12.32 -1.24 8.77
CA LEU A 80 -13.22 -0.55 9.66
C LEU A 80 -12.49 0.56 10.43
N LYS A 81 -13.08 1.75 10.52
CA LYS A 81 -12.53 2.83 11.34
C LYS A 81 -12.54 2.43 12.83
N ARG A 82 -11.43 2.65 13.53
CA ARG A 82 -11.27 2.25 14.93
C ARG A 82 -12.40 2.75 15.86
N ASN A 83 -12.86 3.97 15.67
CA ASN A 83 -13.95 4.53 16.46
C ASN A 83 -15.32 3.84 16.21
N ALA A 84 -15.49 3.18 15.08
CA ALA A 84 -16.69 2.38 14.79
C ALA A 84 -16.64 0.99 15.45
N VAL A 85 -15.46 0.42 15.66
CA VAL A 85 -15.27 -0.95 16.19
C VAL A 85 -15.94 -1.12 17.56
N GLU A 86 -15.68 -0.23 18.52
CA GLU A 86 -16.23 -0.32 19.87
C GLU A 86 -17.76 -0.23 19.86
N SER A 87 -18.32 0.63 19.02
CA SER A 87 -19.77 0.76 18.84
C SER A 87 -20.39 -0.51 18.28
N LEU A 88 -19.74 -1.13 17.28
CA LEU A 88 -20.24 -2.35 16.64
C LEU A 88 -20.15 -3.56 17.57
N ILE A 89 -19.03 -3.74 18.27
CA ILE A 89 -18.88 -4.82 19.27
C ILE A 89 -19.98 -4.73 20.36
N SER A 90 -20.35 -3.50 20.74
CA SER A 90 -21.36 -3.29 21.76
C SER A 90 -22.80 -3.56 21.29
N ALA A 91 -23.03 -3.67 19.99
CA ALA A 91 -24.37 -3.91 19.43
C ALA A 91 -24.90 -5.33 19.69
N GLY A 92 -24.00 -6.33 19.86
CA GLY A 92 -24.35 -7.69 20.27
C GLY A 92 -24.91 -8.60 19.18
N ASP A 93 -25.16 -8.06 17.98
CA ASP A 93 -25.63 -8.79 16.78
C ASP A 93 -24.60 -8.70 15.62
N VAL A 94 -23.39 -8.31 15.95
CA VAL A 94 -22.29 -8.06 15.00
C VAL A 94 -21.04 -8.82 15.44
N GLU A 95 -20.42 -9.50 14.49
CA GLU A 95 -19.08 -10.05 14.63
C GLU A 95 -18.06 -9.07 14.04
N VAL A 96 -16.95 -8.86 14.73
CA VAL A 96 -15.83 -8.04 14.26
C VAL A 96 -14.58 -8.91 14.21
N ILE A 97 -13.93 -8.93 13.07
CA ILE A 97 -12.71 -9.70 12.83
C ILE A 97 -11.58 -8.80 12.38
N THR A 98 -10.36 -9.27 12.57
CA THR A 98 -9.14 -8.58 12.13
C THR A 98 -8.25 -9.55 11.39
N ASN A 99 -7.86 -9.18 10.18
CA ASN A 99 -6.99 -9.96 9.30
C ASN A 99 -5.75 -9.16 8.91
N GLN A 100 -4.74 -9.86 8.39
CA GLN A 100 -3.58 -9.20 7.82
C GLN A 100 -3.90 -8.67 6.43
N SER A 101 -3.39 -7.47 6.12
CA SER A 101 -3.38 -6.94 4.76
C SER A 101 -2.15 -7.42 3.99
N ASN A 102 -2.34 -7.78 2.73
CA ASN A 102 -1.24 -7.97 1.78
C ASN A 102 -1.06 -6.72 0.93
N GLY A 103 -0.72 -5.64 1.59
CA GLY A 103 -0.55 -4.35 0.95
C GLY A 103 0.15 -3.35 1.87
N TYR A 104 0.48 -2.19 1.33
CA TYR A 104 1.13 -1.13 2.09
C TYR A 104 0.69 0.26 1.62
N ARG A 105 1.02 1.26 2.43
CA ARG A 105 0.80 2.68 2.14
C ARG A 105 2.16 3.37 2.08
N TYR A 106 2.31 4.30 1.15
CA TYR A 106 3.60 4.93 0.85
C TYR A 106 3.44 6.38 0.41
N MET A 107 4.54 7.11 0.53
CA MET A 107 4.77 8.39 -0.14
C MET A 107 5.73 8.16 -1.31
N ALA A 108 5.34 8.57 -2.51
CA ALA A 108 6.16 8.48 -3.71
C ALA A 108 6.89 9.78 -3.96
N PHE A 109 8.07 9.65 -4.56
CA PHE A 109 8.85 10.74 -5.13
C PHE A 109 8.86 10.61 -6.65
N ASN A 110 8.64 11.68 -7.38
CA ASN A 110 8.89 11.69 -8.83
C ASN A 110 10.43 11.70 -9.06
N THR A 111 10.96 10.59 -9.54
CA THR A 111 12.42 10.41 -9.67
C THR A 111 12.94 10.64 -11.09
N ARG A 112 12.07 11.09 -12.01
CA ARG A 112 12.44 11.35 -13.41
C ARG A 112 13.51 12.44 -13.50
N GLU A 113 14.42 12.29 -14.44
CA GLU A 113 15.49 13.26 -14.68
C GLU A 113 14.92 14.67 -14.91
N GLY A 114 15.47 15.64 -14.21
CA GLY A 114 15.03 17.04 -14.26
C GLY A 114 13.88 17.39 -13.32
N LYS A 115 13.38 16.43 -12.52
CA LYS A 115 12.34 16.66 -11.51
C LYS A 115 12.94 17.09 -10.16
N PHE A 116 13.86 18.05 -10.19
CA PHE A 116 14.47 18.59 -8.97
C PHE A 116 13.39 19.14 -8.01
N PRO A 117 13.44 18.86 -6.68
CA PRO A 117 14.51 18.16 -5.96
C PRO A 117 14.30 16.64 -5.83
N THR A 118 13.19 16.09 -6.28
CA THR A 118 12.81 14.69 -6.04
C THR A 118 13.61 13.67 -6.87
N ASP A 119 14.25 14.09 -7.96
CA ASP A 119 15.22 13.28 -8.70
C ASP A 119 16.55 13.10 -7.95
N ASN A 120 16.86 13.99 -6.99
CA ASN A 120 18.07 13.91 -6.19
C ASN A 120 17.94 12.89 -5.05
N LYS A 121 18.79 11.86 -5.05
CA LYS A 121 18.76 10.78 -4.06
C LYS A 121 18.95 11.28 -2.63
N ALA A 122 19.91 12.17 -2.38
CA ALA A 122 20.17 12.70 -1.03
C ALA A 122 18.97 13.48 -0.49
N PHE A 123 18.24 14.18 -1.36
CA PHE A 123 16.99 14.82 -0.97
C PHE A 123 15.95 13.79 -0.50
N ARG A 124 15.73 12.72 -1.27
CA ARG A 124 14.81 11.66 -0.87
C ARG A 124 15.21 10.99 0.43
N GLN A 125 16.52 10.77 0.64
CA GLN A 125 17.06 10.23 1.88
C GLN A 125 16.86 11.18 3.07
N ALA A 126 17.09 12.48 2.90
CA ALA A 126 16.86 13.48 3.94
C ALA A 126 15.38 13.58 4.32
N VAL A 127 14.48 13.61 3.32
CA VAL A 127 13.02 13.58 3.56
C VAL A 127 12.59 12.29 4.25
N SER A 128 13.13 11.15 3.84
CA SER A 128 12.78 9.86 4.46
C SER A 128 13.27 9.74 5.91
N CYS A 129 14.37 10.40 6.25
CA CYS A 129 14.90 10.46 7.61
C CYS A 129 14.05 11.35 8.52
N ILE A 130 13.65 12.55 8.06
CA ILE A 130 12.93 13.49 8.91
C ILE A 130 11.48 13.03 9.16
N VAL A 131 10.88 12.27 8.26
CA VAL A 131 9.51 11.76 8.43
C VAL A 131 9.46 10.68 9.51
N ASP A 132 8.98 11.07 10.69
CA ASP A 132 8.85 10.17 11.85
C ASP A 132 7.54 9.36 11.76
N LYS A 133 7.59 8.25 11.04
CA LYS A 133 6.46 7.33 10.88
C LYS A 133 5.97 6.79 12.22
N GLN A 134 6.90 6.42 13.10
CA GLN A 134 6.57 5.82 14.37
C GLN A 134 5.83 6.78 15.30
N PHE A 135 6.21 8.06 15.28
CA PHE A 135 5.45 9.10 16.00
C PHE A 135 3.98 9.17 15.56
N VAL A 136 3.72 9.16 14.23
CA VAL A 136 2.34 9.20 13.72
C VAL A 136 1.60 7.93 14.12
N ILE A 137 2.22 6.76 14.00
CA ILE A 137 1.59 5.48 14.34
C ILE A 137 1.23 5.43 15.83
N ASP A 138 2.16 5.72 16.71
CA ASP A 138 1.98 5.54 18.16
C ASP A 138 1.17 6.68 18.80
N SER A 139 1.55 7.93 18.49
CA SER A 139 1.02 9.10 19.19
C SER A 139 -0.26 9.65 18.56
N VAL A 140 -0.41 9.55 17.24
CA VAL A 140 -1.56 10.12 16.52
C VAL A 140 -2.61 9.05 16.23
N LEU A 141 -2.17 7.88 15.74
CA LEU A 141 -3.07 6.79 15.35
C LEU A 141 -3.25 5.75 16.46
N ALA A 142 -2.54 5.88 17.59
CA ALA A 142 -2.63 4.99 18.75
C ALA A 142 -2.45 3.50 18.38
N GLY A 143 -1.49 3.20 17.49
CA GLY A 143 -1.18 1.85 17.06
C GLY A 143 -2.19 1.22 16.11
N ALA A 144 -3.01 2.01 15.42
CA ALA A 144 -4.03 1.49 14.51
C ALA A 144 -3.47 0.82 13.25
N VAL A 145 -2.20 1.04 12.94
CA VAL A 145 -1.50 0.48 11.77
C VAL A 145 -0.12 -0.05 12.18
N LEU A 146 0.48 -0.89 11.36
CA LEU A 146 1.82 -1.43 11.59
C LEU A 146 2.85 -0.67 10.77
N ASN A 147 3.96 -0.25 11.41
CA ASN A 147 5.08 0.35 10.70
C ASN A 147 5.62 -0.58 9.61
N MET A 148 6.05 0.02 8.52
CA MET A 148 6.64 -0.72 7.40
C MET A 148 7.71 0.13 6.71
N ASP A 149 8.81 -0.50 6.29
CA ASP A 149 9.94 0.18 5.64
C ASP A 149 10.17 -0.33 4.22
N GLY A 150 9.95 -1.61 3.98
CA GLY A 150 10.16 -2.26 2.68
C GLY A 150 8.89 -2.45 1.86
N GLN A 151 9.08 -3.00 0.67
CA GLN A 151 7.99 -3.25 -0.28
C GLN A 151 7.25 -4.57 0.00
N MET A 152 7.75 -5.39 0.93
CA MET A 152 7.18 -6.68 1.28
C MET A 152 6.37 -6.58 2.57
N PRO A 153 5.03 -6.73 2.50
CA PRO A 153 4.20 -6.74 3.70
C PRO A 153 4.55 -7.87 4.65
N PRO A 154 4.25 -7.75 5.97
CA PRO A 154 4.52 -8.79 6.96
C PRO A 154 3.95 -10.18 6.62
N ALA A 155 2.86 -10.24 5.86
CA ALA A 155 2.31 -11.50 5.34
C ALA A 155 3.28 -12.25 4.42
N LEU A 156 4.23 -11.56 3.79
CA LEU A 156 5.25 -12.11 2.90
C LEU A 156 6.61 -12.29 3.60
N THR A 157 6.62 -12.73 4.85
CA THR A 157 7.80 -12.79 5.74
C THR A 157 9.07 -13.35 5.11
N SER A 158 8.96 -14.40 4.28
CA SER A 158 10.12 -15.04 3.64
C SER A 158 10.78 -14.18 2.55
N TRP A 159 10.10 -13.13 2.10
CA TRP A 159 10.55 -12.23 1.05
C TRP A 159 11.20 -10.95 1.60
N VAL A 160 10.93 -10.61 2.85
CA VAL A 160 11.40 -9.37 3.50
C VAL A 160 12.93 -9.33 3.57
N ALA A 161 13.52 -8.22 3.13
CA ALA A 161 14.93 -7.93 3.33
C ALA A 161 15.17 -7.20 4.67
N PRO A 162 16.35 -7.32 5.29
CA PRO A 162 16.73 -6.45 6.39
C PRO A 162 16.78 -4.99 5.93
N VAL A 163 16.16 -4.10 6.69
CA VAL A 163 16.18 -2.66 6.43
C VAL A 163 17.61 -2.13 6.58
N THR A 164 18.06 -1.33 5.63
CA THR A 164 19.41 -0.77 5.57
C THR A 164 19.40 0.71 5.22
N GLY A 165 20.59 1.33 5.23
CA GLY A 165 20.77 2.72 4.83
C GLY A 165 20.07 3.70 5.76
N VAL A 166 19.62 4.81 5.20
CA VAL A 166 19.05 5.92 5.97
C VAL A 166 17.81 5.52 6.79
N LEU A 167 17.01 4.56 6.32
CA LEU A 167 15.84 4.10 7.05
C LEU A 167 16.23 3.44 8.37
N ALA A 168 17.21 2.52 8.33
CA ALA A 168 17.75 1.89 9.55
C ALA A 168 18.46 2.88 10.44
N ASP A 169 19.22 3.78 9.85
CA ASP A 169 20.01 4.78 10.55
C ASP A 169 19.18 5.85 11.26
N CYS A 170 17.98 6.13 10.78
CA CYS A 170 17.06 7.12 11.36
C CYS A 170 16.00 6.48 12.25
N ASP A 171 15.96 5.15 12.34
CA ASP A 171 15.01 4.47 13.22
C ASP A 171 15.32 4.79 14.70
N GLY A 172 14.26 5.03 15.47
CA GLY A 172 14.35 5.34 16.91
C GLY A 172 15.00 6.69 17.28
N LEU A 173 15.41 7.52 16.29
CA LEU A 173 15.94 8.84 16.56
C LEU A 173 14.84 9.81 17.04
N SER A 174 15.20 10.72 17.94
CA SER A 174 14.38 11.86 18.33
C SER A 174 14.19 12.85 17.17
N SER A 175 13.21 13.76 17.30
CA SER A 175 12.94 14.81 16.31
C SER A 175 14.18 15.65 16.00
N GLU A 176 14.92 16.06 17.02
CA GLU A 176 16.18 16.81 16.89
C GLU A 176 17.25 16.00 16.14
N GLU A 177 17.46 14.74 16.50
CA GLU A 177 18.44 13.88 15.85
C GLU A 177 18.08 13.60 14.39
N ARG A 178 16.79 13.37 14.07
CA ARG A 178 16.29 13.22 12.69
C ARG A 178 16.55 14.47 11.88
N TRP A 179 16.22 15.64 12.42
CA TRP A 179 16.47 16.91 11.75
C TRP A 179 17.94 17.13 11.48
N ASN A 180 18.81 16.99 12.51
CA ASN A 180 20.25 17.14 12.36
C ASN A 180 20.83 16.17 11.33
N LYS A 181 20.40 14.91 11.34
CA LYS A 181 20.85 13.91 10.38
C LYS A 181 20.38 14.24 8.96
N SER A 182 19.15 14.68 8.78
CA SER A 182 18.60 15.09 7.47
C SER A 182 19.36 16.28 6.89
N ILE A 183 19.68 17.28 7.71
CA ILE A 183 20.53 18.42 7.30
C ILE A 183 21.93 17.93 6.93
N GLY A 184 22.53 17.04 7.74
CA GLY A 184 23.83 16.44 7.44
C GLY A 184 23.85 15.71 6.09
N ILE A 185 22.83 14.93 5.77
CA ILE A 185 22.69 14.24 4.47
C ILE A 185 22.72 15.26 3.31
N LEU A 186 21.98 16.36 3.43
CA LEU A 186 21.97 17.41 2.40
C LEU A 186 23.34 18.08 2.28
N GLN A 187 23.97 18.44 3.39
CA GLN A 187 25.30 19.08 3.42
C GLN A 187 26.36 18.16 2.80
N ASP A 188 26.40 16.89 3.18
CA ASP A 188 27.36 15.91 2.66
C ASP A 188 27.20 15.67 1.16
N ALA A 189 25.98 15.83 0.64
CA ALA A 189 25.66 15.76 -0.78
C ALA A 189 25.93 17.09 -1.54
N GLY A 190 26.48 18.10 -0.88
CA GLY A 190 26.86 19.38 -1.51
C GLY A 190 25.73 20.40 -1.65
N TRP A 191 24.58 20.16 -1.01
CA TRP A 191 23.51 21.17 -0.96
C TRP A 191 23.98 22.43 -0.24
N GLN A 192 23.35 23.55 -0.54
CA GLN A 192 23.72 24.87 -0.04
C GLN A 192 22.50 25.56 0.56
N ALA A 193 22.74 26.39 1.57
CA ALA A 193 21.72 27.26 2.16
C ALA A 193 22.34 28.59 2.55
N ASP A 194 21.58 29.68 2.55
CA ASP A 194 22.05 30.97 3.08
C ASP A 194 22.15 30.89 4.61
N ASP A 195 21.24 30.14 5.25
CA ASP A 195 21.28 29.75 6.67
C ASP A 195 20.71 28.35 6.77
N TRP A 196 21.40 27.46 7.48
CA TRP A 196 20.95 26.09 7.69
C TRP A 196 19.86 25.95 8.75
N GLY A 197 19.55 27.01 9.48
CA GLY A 197 18.63 26.95 10.61
C GLY A 197 19.17 26.18 11.80
N GLU A 198 18.30 25.84 12.73
CA GLU A 198 18.63 25.05 13.92
C GLU A 198 17.41 24.31 14.46
N HIS A 199 17.64 23.22 15.20
CA HIS A 199 16.59 22.58 15.99
C HIS A 199 16.79 22.99 17.47
N PRO A 200 15.77 23.62 18.10
CA PRO A 200 15.89 24.13 19.48
C PRO A 200 15.93 23.02 20.54
N GLY A 201 15.73 21.77 20.13
CA GLY A 201 15.72 20.59 21.02
C GLY A 201 14.30 20.17 21.44
N GLY A 202 14.22 18.96 21.95
CA GLY A 202 12.97 18.39 22.47
C GLY A 202 11.88 18.23 21.40
N ALA A 203 10.66 18.63 21.76
CA ALA A 203 9.49 18.54 20.86
C ALA A 203 9.21 19.86 20.12
N GLU A 204 10.13 20.82 20.18
CA GLU A 204 9.96 22.09 19.47
C GLU A 204 10.19 21.92 17.97
N ARG A 205 9.53 22.78 17.19
CA ARG A 205 9.67 22.78 15.73
C ARG A 205 11.03 23.39 15.35
N ALA A 206 11.74 22.80 14.41
CA ALA A 206 12.99 23.35 13.92
C ALA A 206 12.79 24.71 13.21
N ILE A 207 13.80 25.57 13.30
CA ILE A 207 13.96 26.75 12.46
C ILE A 207 14.54 26.25 11.14
N ALA A 208 13.74 26.33 10.08
CA ALA A 208 14.05 25.76 8.79
C ALA A 208 15.24 26.48 8.10
N PRO A 209 16.02 25.78 7.25
CA PRO A 209 16.96 26.40 6.34
C PRO A 209 16.32 27.49 5.47
N THR A 210 17.09 28.52 5.14
CA THR A 210 16.71 29.56 4.21
C THR A 210 17.62 29.58 2.99
N GLY A 211 17.08 29.90 1.83
CA GLY A 211 17.82 29.96 0.57
C GLY A 211 18.40 28.60 0.15
N LEU A 212 17.70 27.50 0.48
CA LEU A 212 18.12 26.14 0.14
C LEU A 212 18.25 25.97 -1.37
N LYS A 213 19.38 25.37 -1.79
CA LYS A 213 19.71 25.13 -3.21
C LYS A 213 20.34 23.73 -3.35
N GLY A 214 20.12 23.13 -4.50
CA GLY A 214 20.76 21.87 -4.87
C GLY A 214 22.28 21.97 -5.05
N PRO A 215 22.97 20.81 -5.20
CA PRO A 215 24.43 20.76 -5.29
C PRO A 215 25.03 21.58 -6.43
N ASN A 216 24.29 21.74 -7.52
CA ASN A 216 24.72 22.53 -8.67
C ASN A 216 24.17 23.99 -8.66
N GLY A 217 23.57 24.39 -7.53
CA GLY A 217 22.98 25.72 -7.36
C GLY A 217 21.54 25.83 -7.87
N GLU A 218 20.86 24.70 -8.10
CA GLU A 218 19.45 24.66 -8.48
C GLU A 218 18.59 25.30 -7.39
N ALA A 219 17.70 26.20 -7.80
CA ALA A 219 16.77 26.81 -6.86
C ALA A 219 15.64 25.82 -6.49
N MET A 220 15.26 25.80 -5.22
CA MET A 220 14.10 25.03 -4.78
C MET A 220 12.82 25.53 -5.47
N PRO A 221 11.98 24.64 -6.01
CA PRO A 221 10.65 25.03 -6.46
C PRO A 221 9.81 25.56 -5.29
N SER A 222 8.89 26.47 -5.59
CA SER A 222 7.86 26.92 -4.65
C SER A 222 6.56 26.17 -4.87
N ASP A 223 5.70 26.21 -3.85
CA ASP A 223 4.32 25.69 -3.91
C ASP A 223 4.21 24.23 -4.35
N MET A 224 5.18 23.39 -3.99
CA MET A 224 5.11 21.96 -4.27
C MET A 224 3.92 21.33 -3.56
N LEU A 225 3.24 20.39 -4.23
CA LEU A 225 2.07 19.72 -3.67
C LEU A 225 2.42 18.27 -3.29
N LEU A 226 2.01 17.89 -2.08
CA LEU A 226 1.94 16.50 -1.65
C LEU A 226 0.48 16.04 -1.75
N TYR A 227 0.13 15.36 -2.83
CA TYR A 227 -1.21 14.81 -3.00
C TYR A 227 -1.46 13.64 -2.07
N ALA A 228 -2.63 13.60 -1.44
CA ALA A 228 -3.06 12.50 -0.60
C ALA A 228 -4.59 12.32 -0.70
N PRO A 229 -5.13 11.13 -0.45
CA PRO A 229 -6.58 10.96 -0.37
C PRO A 229 -7.18 11.84 0.71
N GLY A 230 -8.38 12.37 0.43
CA GLY A 230 -9.10 13.20 1.40
C GLY A 230 -9.54 12.43 2.64
N PRO A 231 -9.76 13.11 3.78
CA PRO A 231 -10.03 12.47 5.07
C PRO A 231 -11.37 11.70 5.10
N GLY A 232 -12.31 12.01 4.22
CA GLY A 232 -13.55 11.25 4.06
C GLY A 232 -13.35 9.87 3.45
N TYR A 233 -12.30 9.71 2.64
CA TYR A 233 -11.94 8.44 2.04
C TYR A 233 -10.89 7.70 2.86
N ASP A 234 -9.74 8.34 3.17
CA ASP A 234 -8.67 7.76 3.99
C ASP A 234 -8.11 8.78 4.99
N PRO A 235 -8.65 8.81 6.21
CA PRO A 235 -8.19 9.73 7.23
C PRO A 235 -6.74 9.48 7.66
N ILE A 236 -6.25 8.25 7.53
CA ILE A 236 -4.89 7.88 7.95
C ILE A 236 -3.86 8.49 6.99
N ARG A 237 -3.99 8.26 5.69
CA ARG A 237 -3.10 8.86 4.68
C ARG A 237 -3.21 10.38 4.67
N SER A 238 -4.41 10.92 4.83
CA SER A 238 -4.62 12.37 4.96
C SER A 238 -3.84 12.93 6.14
N THR A 239 -3.89 12.27 7.29
CA THR A 239 -3.13 12.67 8.49
C THR A 239 -1.61 12.58 8.25
N PHE A 240 -1.13 11.48 7.70
CA PHE A 240 0.31 11.34 7.37
C PHE A 240 0.79 12.44 6.43
N SER A 241 -0.02 12.83 5.44
CA SER A 241 0.37 13.88 4.49
C SER A 241 0.59 15.24 5.16
N LEU A 242 -0.22 15.56 6.16
CA LEU A 242 -0.06 16.82 6.92
C LEU A 242 1.25 16.82 7.72
N PHE A 243 1.55 15.74 8.43
CA PHE A 243 2.79 15.61 9.19
C PHE A 243 4.02 15.57 8.27
N ALA A 244 3.97 14.81 7.17
CA ALA A 244 5.07 14.75 6.21
C ALA A 244 5.37 16.13 5.59
N ALA A 245 4.33 16.88 5.21
CA ALA A 245 4.51 18.24 4.70
C ALA A 245 5.14 19.17 5.76
N ASP A 246 4.67 19.10 7.01
CA ASP A 246 5.25 19.89 8.10
C ASP A 246 6.72 19.58 8.33
N TRP A 247 7.11 18.30 8.35
CA TRP A 247 8.52 17.91 8.49
C TRP A 247 9.38 18.34 7.31
N MET A 248 8.88 18.20 6.07
CA MET A 248 9.59 18.70 4.89
C MET A 248 9.77 20.22 4.94
N GLN A 249 8.77 20.98 5.43
CA GLN A 249 8.91 22.43 5.65
C GLN A 249 10.01 22.76 6.66
N GLN A 250 10.25 21.90 7.66
CA GLN A 250 11.37 22.05 8.60
C GLN A 250 12.75 21.82 7.97
N LEU A 251 12.80 21.21 6.77
CA LEU A 251 14.01 21.14 5.93
C LEU A 251 14.11 22.31 4.92
N GLY A 252 13.24 23.31 5.00
CA GLY A 252 13.25 24.44 4.06
C GLY A 252 12.57 24.13 2.72
N VAL A 253 11.78 23.05 2.64
CA VAL A 253 11.05 22.66 1.44
C VAL A 253 9.68 23.35 1.43
N ASP A 254 9.40 24.12 0.39
CA ASP A 254 8.09 24.78 0.24
C ASP A 254 7.08 23.78 -0.34
N VAL A 255 6.43 23.03 0.55
CA VAL A 255 5.48 21.98 0.21
C VAL A 255 4.19 22.08 1.01
N ILE A 256 3.06 21.82 0.37
CA ILE A 256 1.73 21.84 0.99
C ILE A 256 1.05 20.49 0.78
N ALA A 257 0.54 19.89 1.86
CA ALA A 257 -0.33 18.73 1.75
C ALA A 257 -1.63 19.09 1.02
N ARG A 258 -1.99 18.31 0.01
CA ARG A 258 -3.17 18.52 -0.84
C ARG A 258 -4.11 17.32 -0.78
N PRO A 259 -4.90 17.15 0.29
CA PRO A 259 -5.95 16.14 0.33
C PRO A 259 -6.95 16.35 -0.82
N THR A 260 -7.17 15.31 -1.62
CA THR A 260 -8.04 15.39 -2.81
C THR A 260 -8.74 14.05 -3.08
N GLY A 261 -9.56 13.98 -4.12
CA GLY A 261 -10.22 12.74 -4.53
C GLY A 261 -9.22 11.70 -5.03
N PHE A 262 -9.44 10.45 -4.67
CA PHE A 262 -8.57 9.33 -5.07
C PHE A 262 -8.41 9.26 -6.60
N SER A 263 -9.51 9.31 -7.37
CA SER A 263 -9.47 9.28 -8.84
C SER A 263 -8.65 10.43 -9.44
N VAL A 264 -8.71 11.61 -8.81
CA VAL A 264 -7.92 12.78 -9.27
C VAL A 264 -6.41 12.51 -9.12
N ILE A 265 -5.99 11.88 -8.01
CA ILE A 265 -4.57 11.53 -7.83
C ILE A 265 -4.15 10.53 -8.91
N VAL A 266 -4.97 9.52 -9.13
CA VAL A 266 -4.71 8.48 -10.12
C VAL A 266 -4.60 9.07 -11.53
N ASP A 267 -5.52 9.95 -11.91
CA ASP A 267 -5.49 10.64 -13.21
C ASP A 267 -4.20 11.47 -13.38
N ILE A 268 -3.70 12.07 -12.30
CA ILE A 268 -2.44 12.83 -12.32
C ILE A 268 -1.24 11.92 -12.51
N ILE A 269 -1.14 10.82 -11.75
CA ILE A 269 0.08 9.99 -11.72
C ILE A 269 0.19 8.97 -12.85
N LEU A 270 -0.93 8.62 -13.49
CA LEU A 270 -1.00 7.64 -14.59
C LEU A 270 -1.41 8.26 -15.93
N GLY A 271 -1.83 9.52 -15.95
CA GLY A 271 -2.19 10.18 -17.20
C GLY A 271 -0.93 10.47 -18.04
N GLU A 272 -0.92 10.08 -19.32
CA GLU A 272 0.23 10.25 -20.22
C GLU A 272 0.74 11.71 -20.28
N GLU A 273 -0.15 12.69 -20.14
CA GLU A 273 0.18 14.13 -20.18
C GLU A 273 0.56 14.70 -18.81
N THR A 274 0.21 14.03 -17.70
CA THR A 274 0.32 14.56 -16.33
C THR A 274 1.27 13.76 -15.43
N CYS A 275 1.68 12.59 -15.87
CA CYS A 275 2.54 11.66 -15.11
C CYS A 275 3.84 12.29 -14.59
N ASP A 276 4.29 13.39 -15.16
CA ASP A 276 5.48 14.13 -14.72
C ASP A 276 5.17 15.48 -14.04
N GLU A 277 3.90 15.84 -13.83
CA GLU A 277 3.55 17.13 -13.26
C GLU A 277 3.58 17.21 -11.73
N TRP A 278 3.77 16.10 -11.04
CA TRP A 278 3.77 16.00 -9.58
C TRP A 278 5.18 15.84 -8.99
N TYR A 279 5.34 16.16 -7.70
CA TYR A 279 6.56 15.95 -6.92
C TYR A 279 6.37 14.82 -5.92
N PHE A 280 5.26 14.81 -5.20
CA PHE A 280 4.95 13.87 -4.14
C PHE A 280 3.48 13.44 -4.20
N TYR A 281 3.22 12.19 -3.89
CA TYR A 281 1.87 11.74 -3.56
C TYR A 281 1.89 10.61 -2.53
N MET A 282 0.77 10.40 -1.84
CA MET A 282 0.55 9.27 -0.95
C MET A 282 -0.59 8.42 -1.47
N LEU A 283 -0.31 7.17 -1.75
CA LEU A 283 -1.31 6.16 -2.08
C LEU A 283 -0.99 4.83 -1.37
N GLY A 284 -1.49 3.73 -1.89
CA GLY A 284 -1.23 2.40 -1.38
C GLY A 284 -1.53 1.36 -2.43
N TRP A 285 -0.89 0.22 -2.26
CA TRP A 285 -1.08 -0.95 -3.08
C TRP A 285 -1.76 -2.07 -2.30
N GLY A 286 -2.68 -2.78 -2.94
CA GLY A 286 -3.08 -4.13 -2.59
C GLY A 286 -2.30 -5.09 -3.48
N LEU A 287 -1.71 -6.14 -2.91
CA LEU A 287 -0.74 -6.98 -3.59
C LEU A 287 -1.26 -8.39 -3.81
N THR A 288 -0.67 -9.10 -4.77
CA THR A 288 -0.84 -10.53 -4.95
C THR A 288 0.03 -11.30 -3.95
N PRO A 289 -0.30 -12.56 -3.62
CA PRO A 289 0.55 -13.39 -2.77
C PRO A 289 1.95 -13.66 -3.33
N TYR A 290 2.13 -13.61 -4.64
CA TYR A 290 3.45 -13.63 -5.27
C TYR A 290 3.90 -12.18 -5.52
N PRO A 291 5.09 -11.78 -5.06
CA PRO A 291 5.50 -10.38 -5.05
C PRO A 291 6.10 -9.89 -6.38
N ASP A 292 5.37 -10.06 -7.48
CA ASP A 292 5.69 -9.54 -8.81
C ASP A 292 5.74 -8.01 -8.86
N HIS A 293 5.01 -7.36 -7.95
CA HIS A 293 5.00 -5.92 -7.80
C HIS A 293 6.39 -5.29 -7.61
N ILE A 294 7.38 -6.04 -7.07
CA ILE A 294 8.74 -5.52 -6.95
C ILE A 294 9.39 -5.29 -8.31
N VAL A 295 8.93 -6.00 -9.34
CA VAL A 295 9.33 -5.74 -10.73
C VAL A 295 8.48 -4.65 -11.34
N ASP A 296 7.16 -4.82 -11.30
CA ASP A 296 6.20 -4.02 -12.06
C ASP A 296 6.20 -2.54 -11.66
N PHE A 297 6.46 -2.22 -10.36
CA PHE A 297 6.39 -0.85 -9.86
C PHE A 297 7.69 -0.06 -10.04
N PHE A 298 8.81 -0.71 -10.36
CA PHE A 298 10.12 -0.05 -10.34
C PHE A 298 11.01 -0.35 -11.54
N GLN A 299 10.66 -1.30 -12.40
CA GLN A 299 11.42 -1.55 -13.63
C GLN A 299 11.28 -0.36 -14.57
N SER A 300 12.40 0.07 -15.19
CA SER A 300 12.45 1.34 -15.94
C SER A 300 11.60 1.35 -17.20
N ASP A 301 11.40 0.21 -17.86
CA ASP A 301 10.53 0.08 -19.05
C ASP A 301 9.02 0.13 -18.71
N GLY A 302 8.68 0.02 -17.41
CA GLY A 302 7.33 0.15 -16.89
C GLY A 302 6.92 1.58 -16.49
N ASP A 303 7.61 2.63 -16.93
CA ASP A 303 7.27 4.02 -16.60
C ASP A 303 5.81 4.35 -16.94
N ALA A 304 5.12 4.98 -15.97
CA ALA A 304 3.72 5.37 -16.13
C ALA A 304 3.48 6.34 -17.29
N CYS A 305 4.46 7.16 -17.65
CA CYS A 305 4.39 8.08 -18.79
C CYS A 305 4.37 7.39 -20.17
N VAL A 306 4.67 6.09 -20.20
CA VAL A 306 4.58 5.26 -21.41
C VAL A 306 3.57 4.12 -21.25
N GLY A 307 2.64 4.26 -20.29
CA GLY A 307 1.54 3.31 -20.08
C GLY A 307 1.84 2.17 -19.12
N GLY A 308 2.94 2.22 -18.37
CA GLY A 308 3.25 1.30 -17.29
C GLY A 308 2.68 1.71 -15.93
N ILE A 309 3.18 1.10 -14.86
CA ILE A 309 2.75 1.37 -13.47
C ILE A 309 3.91 1.79 -12.54
N ASN A 310 5.13 1.93 -13.07
CA ASN A 310 6.24 2.59 -12.39
C ASN A 310 5.94 4.10 -12.33
N THR A 311 5.11 4.50 -11.40
CA THR A 311 4.67 5.89 -11.26
C THR A 311 5.79 6.86 -10.90
N PRO A 312 6.82 6.49 -10.10
CA PRO A 312 7.99 7.35 -9.87
C PRO A 312 8.80 7.70 -11.12
N GLY A 313 8.68 6.91 -12.21
CA GLY A 313 9.61 6.94 -13.31
C GLY A 313 11.04 6.54 -12.89
N TYR A 314 11.12 5.65 -11.89
CA TYR A 314 12.39 5.17 -11.36
C TYR A 314 13.16 4.39 -12.41
N SER A 315 14.45 4.64 -12.50
CA SER A 315 15.35 3.97 -13.46
C SER A 315 16.70 3.69 -12.80
N ASN A 316 17.05 2.41 -12.76
CA ASN A 316 18.33 1.94 -12.26
C ASN A 316 18.73 0.66 -13.02
N PRO A 317 19.82 0.68 -13.81
CA PRO A 317 20.22 -0.46 -14.62
C PRO A 317 20.57 -1.74 -13.82
N GLU A 318 21.05 -1.60 -12.58
CA GLU A 318 21.31 -2.74 -11.70
C GLU A 318 19.99 -3.36 -11.24
N TYR A 319 19.01 -2.52 -10.92
CA TYR A 319 17.65 -2.96 -10.57
C TYR A 319 16.98 -3.69 -11.72
N ASP A 320 17.06 -3.15 -12.93
CA ASP A 320 16.47 -3.76 -14.14
C ASP A 320 17.09 -5.12 -14.44
N ALA A 321 18.40 -5.27 -14.22
CA ALA A 321 19.07 -6.56 -14.37
C ALA A 321 18.55 -7.59 -13.35
N LEU A 322 18.37 -7.19 -12.08
CA LEU A 322 17.78 -8.05 -11.05
C LEU A 322 16.31 -8.38 -11.33
N ALA A 323 15.54 -7.43 -11.88
CA ALA A 323 14.16 -7.68 -12.29
C ALA A 323 14.07 -8.75 -13.38
N ALA A 324 14.98 -8.71 -14.36
CA ALA A 324 15.09 -9.75 -15.39
C ALA A 324 15.49 -11.11 -14.78
N GLU A 325 16.41 -11.14 -13.80
CA GLU A 325 16.78 -12.36 -13.08
C GLU A 325 15.61 -12.91 -12.27
N PHE A 326 14.85 -12.05 -11.58
CA PHE A 326 13.67 -12.43 -10.82
C PHE A 326 12.63 -13.12 -11.69
N ASN A 327 12.32 -12.54 -12.86
CA ASN A 327 11.38 -13.12 -13.83
C ASN A 327 11.88 -14.44 -14.43
N ALA A 328 13.18 -14.66 -14.49
CA ALA A 328 13.80 -15.88 -14.97
C ALA A 328 14.03 -16.96 -13.88
N ALA A 329 13.73 -16.65 -12.62
CA ALA A 329 13.98 -17.54 -11.48
C ALA A 329 13.23 -18.87 -11.63
N LYS A 330 13.93 -19.97 -11.34
CA LYS A 330 13.41 -21.34 -11.51
C LYS A 330 12.79 -21.92 -10.24
N SER A 331 12.90 -21.19 -9.14
CA SER A 331 12.33 -21.59 -7.85
C SER A 331 11.97 -20.37 -7.02
N VAL A 332 11.01 -20.56 -6.09
CA VAL A 332 10.62 -19.52 -5.14
C VAL A 332 11.82 -19.07 -4.29
N GLY A 333 12.68 -20.00 -3.86
CA GLY A 333 13.87 -19.65 -3.07
C GLY A 333 14.88 -18.79 -3.83
N GLU A 334 15.07 -19.02 -5.13
CA GLU A 334 15.90 -18.19 -5.99
C GLU A 334 15.28 -16.77 -6.14
N ALA A 335 13.99 -16.70 -6.43
CA ALA A 335 13.26 -15.43 -6.52
C ALA A 335 13.33 -14.63 -5.22
N GLN A 336 13.21 -15.28 -4.05
CA GLN A 336 13.33 -14.63 -2.74
C GLN A 336 14.71 -13.99 -2.52
N VAL A 337 15.78 -14.65 -2.93
CA VAL A 337 17.13 -14.08 -2.83
C VAL A 337 17.29 -12.86 -3.72
N ILE A 338 16.73 -12.89 -4.93
CA ILE A 338 16.79 -11.76 -5.85
C ILE A 338 15.93 -10.61 -5.35
N ALA A 339 14.70 -10.87 -4.92
CA ALA A 339 13.81 -9.86 -4.36
C ALA A 339 14.44 -9.08 -3.20
N LYS A 340 15.15 -9.77 -2.31
CA LYS A 340 15.86 -9.11 -1.19
C LYS A 340 17.00 -8.20 -1.65
N LYS A 341 17.67 -8.50 -2.76
CA LYS A 341 18.66 -7.60 -3.35
C LYS A 341 17.98 -6.38 -3.97
N MET A 342 16.84 -6.59 -4.63
CA MET A 342 16.04 -5.50 -5.19
C MET A 342 15.53 -4.56 -4.09
N GLU A 343 15.00 -5.09 -2.98
CA GLU A 343 14.60 -4.28 -1.82
C GLU A 343 15.77 -3.48 -1.25
N ALA A 344 16.98 -4.05 -1.16
CA ALA A 344 18.16 -3.35 -0.66
C ALA A 344 18.51 -2.11 -1.51
N ILE A 345 18.34 -2.18 -2.83
CA ILE A 345 18.51 -1.04 -3.72
C ILE A 345 17.40 0.00 -3.47
N LEU A 346 16.15 -0.43 -3.27
CA LEU A 346 15.04 0.48 -2.99
C LEU A 346 15.17 1.18 -1.64
N PHE A 347 15.79 0.55 -0.62
CA PHE A 347 16.12 1.21 0.65
C PHE A 347 17.14 2.33 0.50
N ASP A 348 18.03 2.24 -0.48
CA ASP A 348 19.05 3.25 -0.74
C ASP A 348 18.53 4.36 -1.68
N ASP A 349 17.83 3.98 -2.75
CA ASP A 349 17.37 4.92 -3.77
C ASP A 349 16.07 5.64 -3.42
N LEU A 350 15.20 5.01 -2.62
CA LEU A 350 13.95 5.55 -2.08
C LEU A 350 13.03 6.21 -3.14
N PRO A 351 12.61 5.49 -4.19
CA PRO A 351 11.55 6.00 -5.06
C PRO A 351 10.21 6.09 -4.30
N TYR A 352 10.01 5.20 -3.31
CA TYR A 352 8.94 5.23 -2.32
C TYR A 352 9.52 5.31 -0.90
N LEU A 353 8.96 6.15 -0.06
CA LEU A 353 9.01 6.00 1.39
C LEU A 353 7.79 5.17 1.80
N VAL A 354 8.00 3.91 2.10
CA VAL A 354 6.93 3.06 2.64
C VAL A 354 6.61 3.49 4.06
N LEU A 355 5.34 3.61 4.39
CA LEU A 355 4.89 4.20 5.65
C LEU A 355 4.34 3.14 6.61
N PHE A 356 3.34 2.38 6.16
CA PHE A 356 2.66 1.42 7.02
C PHE A 356 1.83 0.41 6.22
N THR A 357 1.45 -0.67 6.89
CA THR A 357 0.38 -1.57 6.44
C THR A 357 -0.78 -1.51 7.44
N PRO A 358 -2.02 -1.26 7.00
CA PRO A 358 -3.18 -1.31 7.88
C PRO A 358 -3.61 -2.76 8.10
N PRO A 359 -4.11 -3.14 9.29
CA PRO A 359 -4.89 -4.36 9.43
C PRO A 359 -6.21 -4.22 8.66
N VAL A 360 -6.76 -5.32 8.19
CA VAL A 360 -8.11 -5.38 7.65
C VAL A 360 -9.07 -5.70 8.80
N ILE A 361 -9.86 -4.71 9.22
CA ILE A 361 -10.87 -4.88 10.26
C ILE A 361 -12.22 -4.83 9.59
N GLU A 362 -13.00 -5.90 9.72
CA GLU A 362 -14.29 -6.04 9.06
C GLU A 362 -15.38 -6.41 10.08
N ALA A 363 -16.61 -6.05 9.74
CA ALA A 363 -17.77 -6.36 10.55
C ALA A 363 -18.89 -6.96 9.71
N TYR A 364 -19.54 -7.98 10.24
CA TYR A 364 -20.68 -8.62 9.61
C TYR A 364 -21.74 -8.99 10.66
N ARG A 365 -22.98 -9.20 10.21
CA ARG A 365 -24.06 -9.61 11.09
C ARG A 365 -23.84 -11.02 11.61
N ALA A 366 -24.09 -11.26 12.90
CA ALA A 366 -23.88 -12.53 13.58
C ALA A 366 -24.74 -13.69 13.01
N ASN A 367 -25.76 -13.39 12.20
CA ASN A 367 -26.57 -14.39 11.48
C ASN A 367 -25.97 -14.77 10.09
N VAL A 368 -24.84 -14.16 9.71
CA VAL A 368 -24.08 -14.52 8.50
C VAL A 368 -22.92 -15.41 8.91
N GLU A 369 -22.76 -16.54 8.25
CA GLU A 369 -21.67 -17.46 8.47
C GLU A 369 -20.69 -17.41 7.28
N PHE A 370 -19.42 -17.25 7.58
CA PHE A 370 -18.33 -17.38 6.60
C PHE A 370 -17.60 -18.71 6.83
N PRO A 371 -17.21 -19.43 5.77
CA PRO A 371 -16.50 -20.70 5.89
C PRO A 371 -15.12 -20.53 6.54
N PHE A 372 -14.53 -19.33 6.37
CA PHE A 372 -13.25 -18.95 6.95
C PHE A 372 -13.32 -17.48 7.38
N THR A 373 -12.72 -17.14 8.51
CA THR A 373 -12.64 -15.78 9.03
C THR A 373 -11.21 -15.29 9.21
N ASP A 374 -10.23 -16.21 9.17
CA ASP A 374 -8.78 -15.90 9.16
C ASP A 374 -8.29 -15.99 7.71
N VAL A 375 -8.29 -14.87 7.02
CA VAL A 375 -8.05 -14.78 5.57
C VAL A 375 -7.20 -13.57 5.25
N LEU A 376 -6.14 -13.77 4.49
CA LEU A 376 -5.31 -12.65 4.01
C LEU A 376 -6.19 -11.68 3.20
N ASP A 377 -6.08 -10.38 3.50
CA ASP A 377 -6.90 -9.28 2.94
C ASP A 377 -8.39 -9.32 3.29
N GLY A 378 -8.78 -10.10 4.31
CA GLY A 378 -10.11 -10.07 4.90
C GLY A 378 -11.15 -10.92 4.16
N LEU A 379 -12.39 -10.84 4.65
CA LEU A 379 -13.54 -11.64 4.18
C LEU A 379 -13.97 -11.30 2.75
N SER A 380 -13.67 -10.08 2.29
CA SER A 380 -13.92 -9.66 0.91
C SER A 380 -12.97 -10.32 -0.08
N ASN A 381 -11.92 -11.00 0.40
CA ASN A 381 -11.02 -11.74 -0.46
C ASN A 381 -11.68 -13.03 -0.97
N LEU A 382 -11.18 -13.50 -2.10
CA LEU A 382 -11.65 -14.65 -2.88
C LEU A 382 -11.90 -15.93 -2.08
N THR A 383 -11.14 -16.15 -1.01
CA THR A 383 -11.20 -17.38 -0.22
C THR A 383 -12.35 -17.40 0.78
N ALA A 384 -12.87 -16.23 1.16
CA ALA A 384 -13.99 -16.12 2.12
C ALA A 384 -15.37 -16.19 1.47
N LEU A 385 -15.47 -15.93 0.17
CA LEU A 385 -16.73 -15.95 -0.59
C LEU A 385 -16.67 -16.96 -1.75
N PRO A 386 -16.58 -18.27 -1.48
CA PRO A 386 -16.50 -19.27 -2.54
C PRO A 386 -17.69 -19.19 -3.48
N GLY A 387 -17.44 -19.16 -4.78
CA GLY A 387 -18.44 -19.19 -5.84
C GLY A 387 -19.05 -17.85 -6.26
N SER A 388 -19.01 -16.80 -5.44
CA SER A 388 -19.41 -15.42 -5.84
C SER A 388 -18.26 -14.61 -6.41
N VAL A 389 -17.09 -15.11 -6.28
CA VAL A 389 -15.83 -14.42 -6.27
C VAL A 389 -15.26 -14.12 -7.65
N THR A 390 -15.54 -14.90 -8.66
CA THR A 390 -15.02 -14.69 -10.02
C THR A 390 -15.50 -13.37 -10.64
N VAL A 391 -16.66 -12.88 -10.26
CA VAL A 391 -17.21 -11.61 -10.77
C VAL A 391 -16.76 -10.44 -9.93
N SER A 392 -16.69 -10.60 -8.62
CA SER A 392 -16.27 -9.54 -7.68
C SER A 392 -14.78 -9.20 -7.79
N TYR A 393 -13.95 -10.21 -7.98
CA TYR A 393 -12.49 -10.02 -8.08
C TYR A 393 -12.04 -9.29 -9.35
N THR A 394 -12.65 -9.61 -10.50
CA THR A 394 -12.37 -8.85 -11.71
C THR A 394 -12.88 -7.41 -11.64
N HIS A 395 -13.93 -7.13 -10.86
CA HIS A 395 -14.43 -5.77 -10.70
C HIS A 395 -13.67 -4.97 -9.63
N LEU A 396 -13.33 -5.58 -8.51
CA LEU A 396 -12.55 -4.92 -7.46
C LEU A 396 -11.10 -4.66 -7.91
N ARG A 397 -10.48 -5.60 -8.62
CA ARG A 397 -9.16 -5.35 -9.24
C ARG A 397 -9.23 -4.43 -10.46
N ALA A 398 -10.30 -4.44 -11.23
CA ALA A 398 -10.45 -3.46 -12.31
C ALA A 398 -10.60 -2.02 -11.78
N HIS A 399 -11.03 -1.83 -10.54
CA HIS A 399 -11.01 -0.52 -9.86
C HIS A 399 -9.69 -0.23 -9.13
N GLU A 400 -8.95 -1.25 -8.66
CA GLU A 400 -7.67 -1.06 -7.98
C GLU A 400 -6.43 -1.22 -8.89
N THR A 401 -6.55 -1.93 -10.01
CA THR A 401 -5.46 -2.13 -10.98
C THR A 401 -5.65 -1.40 -12.31
N ARG A 402 -6.76 -0.70 -12.50
CA ARG A 402 -6.93 0.33 -13.55
C ARG A 402 -6.83 1.74 -12.98
N CYS A 403 -6.25 1.85 -11.81
CA CYS A 403 -5.81 3.08 -11.21
C CYS A 403 -4.36 2.98 -10.90
#